data_4117000faa9556249359bbc4007f8549
#
_entry.id   4117000faa9556249359bbc4007f8549
#
_cell.length_a   1.000
_cell.length_b   1.000
_cell.length_c   1.000
_cell.angle_alpha   90.00
_cell.angle_beta   90.00
_cell.angle_gamma   90.00
#
_symmetry.space_group_name_H-M   'P 1'
#
loop_
_entity.id
_entity.type
_entity.pdbx_description
1 polymer ?
#
loop_
_entity_poly.entity_id
_entity_poly.type
_entity_poly.pdbx_seq_one_letter_code
_entity_poly.pdbx_strand_id
1 'polypeptide(L)'
;PAGCIPSAAAERLCSLLMEKVHLAGVQVILQAEKEYRFVLVLRGEGLSGEVSDTDPQMVGKKPYIAKALVPEAEKTAEFVREFVRQGTEILAHEHPANCFVLRGFAQLPNWPTFNEVWGVNAVAIAQYPMYRGVAKVVGMTVLQAASSMEEEISMLEQNWDKFDFFFVHMKKTDSYGEDGNFDAKVGIIEQVDALVPRILALNPDVLIITGDHSTPAKLRSHSWHPVPVLLYSPDCLPDGITSFGERACAHG
;
A
#
# COMPACT_ATOMS: atom_id res chain seq x y z
N PRO A 1 2.48 19.15 -4.17
CA PRO A 1 1.17 18.52 -4.33
C PRO A 1 0.06 19.42 -3.83
N ALA A 2 -0.23 20.53 -4.55
CA ALA A 2 -1.38 21.42 -4.34
C ALA A 2 -1.66 21.78 -2.86
N GLY A 3 -0.62 21.84 -2.02
CA GLY A 3 -0.76 22.08 -0.58
C GLY A 3 -1.50 20.98 0.18
N CYS A 4 -1.49 19.73 -0.29
CA CYS A 4 -2.20 18.60 0.32
C CYS A 4 -3.70 18.89 0.48
N ILE A 5 -4.41 19.13 -0.62
CA ILE A 5 -5.85 19.36 -0.61
C ILE A 5 -6.59 18.22 0.15
N PRO A 6 -7.69 18.52 0.86
CA PRO A 6 -8.44 17.51 1.57
C PRO A 6 -9.14 16.53 0.62
N SER A 7 -9.39 15.30 1.10
CA SER A 7 -10.00 14.21 0.32
C SER A 7 -11.29 14.64 -0.40
N ALA A 8 -12.19 15.37 0.25
CA ALA A 8 -13.42 15.87 -0.37
C ALA A 8 -13.18 16.76 -1.61
N ALA A 9 -12.10 17.56 -1.60
CA ALA A 9 -11.72 18.35 -2.78
C ALA A 9 -11.18 17.43 -3.89
N ALA A 10 -10.37 16.44 -3.56
CA ALA A 10 -9.87 15.45 -4.53
C ALA A 10 -11.01 14.64 -5.15
N GLU A 11 -12.00 14.21 -4.37
CA GLU A 11 -13.20 13.50 -4.84
C GLU A 11 -13.99 14.34 -5.85
N ARG A 12 -14.20 15.63 -5.54
CA ARG A 12 -14.87 16.56 -6.46
C ARG A 12 -14.10 16.71 -7.77
N LEU A 13 -12.77 16.87 -7.71
CA LEU A 13 -11.93 17.02 -8.90
C LEU A 13 -11.85 15.74 -9.72
N CYS A 14 -11.79 14.57 -9.10
CA CYS A 14 -11.89 13.29 -9.79
C CYS A 14 -13.24 13.13 -10.51
N SER A 15 -14.34 13.50 -9.87
CA SER A 15 -15.67 13.49 -10.49
C SER A 15 -15.74 14.43 -11.70
N LEU A 16 -15.18 15.64 -11.58
CA LEU A 16 -15.10 16.62 -12.67
C LEU A 16 -14.29 16.08 -13.86
N LEU A 17 -13.17 15.44 -13.60
CA LEU A 17 -12.35 14.81 -14.64
C LEU A 17 -13.07 13.62 -15.29
N MET A 18 -13.74 12.78 -14.49
CA MET A 18 -14.55 11.65 -15.00
C MET A 18 -15.67 12.09 -15.93
N GLU A 19 -16.30 13.23 -15.64
CA GLU A 19 -17.38 13.78 -16.45
C GLU A 19 -16.87 14.36 -17.78
N LYS A 20 -15.70 15.02 -17.76
CA LYS A 20 -15.26 15.86 -18.88
C LYS A 20 -14.14 15.29 -19.74
N VAL A 21 -13.36 14.33 -19.24
CA VAL A 21 -12.31 13.68 -20.03
C VAL A 21 -12.92 12.62 -20.91
N HIS A 22 -12.66 12.69 -22.19
CA HIS A 22 -13.11 11.70 -23.18
C HIS A 22 -11.93 11.17 -23.98
N LEU A 23 -11.65 9.89 -23.81
CA LEU A 23 -10.64 9.14 -24.58
C LEU A 23 -11.33 8.08 -25.43
N ALA A 24 -11.31 8.24 -26.75
CA ALA A 24 -11.95 7.29 -27.65
C ALA A 24 -11.25 5.92 -27.62
N GLY A 25 -12.01 4.84 -27.41
CA GLY A 25 -11.47 3.48 -27.44
C GLY A 25 -10.87 2.99 -26.11
N VAL A 26 -10.99 3.76 -25.03
CA VAL A 26 -10.55 3.35 -23.70
C VAL A 26 -11.53 3.85 -22.63
N GLN A 27 -11.81 3.03 -21.64
CA GLN A 27 -12.57 3.44 -20.46
C GLN A 27 -11.64 4.09 -19.46
N VAL A 28 -11.97 5.31 -19.04
CA VAL A 28 -11.29 6.03 -17.97
C VAL A 28 -12.04 5.83 -16.66
N ILE A 29 -11.34 5.39 -15.63
CA ILE A 29 -11.87 5.28 -14.27
C ILE A 29 -10.92 6.04 -13.34
N LEU A 30 -11.47 6.95 -12.56
CA LEU A 30 -10.74 7.70 -11.53
C LEU A 30 -11.34 7.42 -10.17
N GLN A 31 -10.49 7.14 -9.21
CA GLN A 31 -10.88 6.98 -7.81
C GLN A 31 -9.99 7.85 -6.94
N ALA A 32 -10.60 8.82 -6.25
CA ALA A 32 -9.90 9.53 -5.17
C ALA A 32 -9.58 8.52 -4.04
N GLU A 33 -8.38 8.60 -3.49
CA GLU A 33 -7.95 7.75 -2.38
C GLU A 33 -7.95 8.58 -1.10
N LYS A 34 -6.84 9.15 -0.73
CA LYS A 34 -6.72 9.95 0.49
C LYS A 34 -6.00 11.26 0.17
N GLU A 35 -6.55 12.37 0.72
CA GLU A 35 -6.00 13.71 0.47
C GLU A 35 -5.96 14.02 -1.04
N TYR A 36 -4.81 14.40 -1.57
CA TYR A 36 -4.58 14.76 -2.97
C TYR A 36 -4.34 13.56 -3.90
N ARG A 37 -4.36 12.34 -3.38
CA ARG A 37 -4.04 11.12 -4.15
C ARG A 37 -5.27 10.59 -4.86
N PHE A 38 -5.03 10.09 -6.07
CA PHE A 38 -6.06 9.38 -6.84
C PHE A 38 -5.43 8.24 -7.64
N VAL A 39 -6.26 7.30 -8.04
CA VAL A 39 -5.91 6.20 -8.94
C VAL A 39 -6.57 6.44 -10.27
N LEU A 40 -5.81 6.34 -11.36
CA LEU A 40 -6.29 6.30 -12.74
C LEU A 40 -6.22 4.87 -13.25
N VAL A 41 -7.34 4.35 -13.73
CA VAL A 41 -7.38 3.09 -14.46
C VAL A 41 -7.83 3.37 -15.90
N LEU A 42 -6.99 2.97 -16.84
CA LEU A 42 -7.32 2.95 -18.27
C LEU A 42 -7.63 1.49 -18.64
N ARG A 43 -8.87 1.22 -19.10
CA ARG A 43 -9.29 -0.11 -19.46
C ARG A 43 -9.60 -0.17 -20.95
N GLY A 44 -8.89 -1.02 -21.69
CA GLY A 44 -9.03 -1.19 -23.14
C GLY A 44 -8.11 -2.28 -23.66
N GLU A 45 -8.30 -2.67 -24.91
CA GLU A 45 -7.46 -3.68 -25.57
C GLU A 45 -6.13 -3.08 -26.02
N GLY A 46 -5.05 -3.88 -25.93
CA GLY A 46 -3.71 -3.52 -26.40
C GLY A 46 -3.07 -2.40 -25.60
N LEU A 47 -3.42 -2.26 -24.32
CA LEU A 47 -2.73 -1.35 -23.39
C LEU A 47 -1.55 -2.07 -22.73
N SER A 48 -0.52 -1.29 -22.37
CA SER A 48 0.69 -1.75 -21.67
C SER A 48 0.99 -0.84 -20.49
N GLY A 49 1.51 -1.40 -19.39
CA GLY A 49 1.99 -0.63 -18.23
C GLY A 49 3.36 0.01 -18.42
N GLU A 50 4.08 -0.34 -19.51
CA GLU A 50 5.46 0.12 -19.76
C GLU A 50 5.49 1.58 -20.27
N VAL A 51 4.98 2.50 -19.45
CA VAL A 51 4.90 3.94 -19.71
C VAL A 51 5.70 4.69 -18.65
N SER A 52 6.44 5.71 -19.04
CA SER A 52 7.23 6.52 -18.12
C SER A 52 6.34 7.40 -17.24
N ASP A 53 6.77 7.60 -16.00
CA ASP A 53 6.13 8.55 -15.08
C ASP A 53 6.11 9.97 -15.64
N THR A 54 5.08 10.72 -15.31
CA THR A 54 5.01 12.16 -15.56
C THR A 54 5.44 13.00 -14.34
N ASP A 55 5.62 12.34 -13.18
CA ASP A 55 6.05 12.96 -11.94
C ASP A 55 7.57 13.08 -11.87
N PRO A 56 8.14 14.31 -11.85
CA PRO A 56 9.57 14.50 -11.69
C PRO A 56 10.06 14.22 -10.27
N GLN A 57 9.17 13.99 -9.32
CA GLN A 57 9.44 13.82 -7.88
C GLN A 57 10.31 14.93 -7.27
N MET A 58 10.30 16.09 -7.89
CA MET A 58 11.09 17.27 -7.51
C MET A 58 10.25 18.53 -7.57
N VAL A 59 10.29 19.32 -6.49
CA VAL A 59 9.64 20.63 -6.44
C VAL A 59 10.29 21.59 -7.45
N GLY A 60 9.48 22.41 -8.11
CA GLY A 60 9.95 23.41 -9.07
C GLY A 60 10.28 22.87 -10.47
N LYS A 61 10.09 21.59 -10.71
CA LYS A 61 10.19 20.99 -12.05
C LYS A 61 8.82 20.87 -12.71
N LYS A 62 8.80 21.06 -14.02
CA LYS A 62 7.59 20.79 -14.82
C LYS A 62 7.33 19.29 -14.90
N PRO A 63 6.06 18.86 -14.97
CA PRO A 63 5.72 17.46 -15.25
C PRO A 63 6.41 16.98 -16.53
N TYR A 64 6.82 15.71 -16.54
CA TYR A 64 7.36 15.08 -17.74
C TYR A 64 6.22 14.70 -18.69
N ILE A 65 6.56 14.56 -19.97
CA ILE A 65 5.67 14.00 -20.98
C ILE A 65 5.79 12.48 -20.93
N ALA A 66 4.67 11.77 -20.81
CA ALA A 66 4.63 10.33 -20.82
C ALA A 66 5.22 9.76 -22.12
N LYS A 67 6.09 8.77 -22.00
CA LYS A 67 6.75 8.08 -23.12
C LYS A 67 6.52 6.58 -22.99
N ALA A 68 6.37 5.90 -24.11
CA ALA A 68 6.45 4.46 -24.14
C ALA A 68 7.89 4.01 -23.81
N LEU A 69 8.02 3.04 -22.93
CA LEU A 69 9.32 2.40 -22.58
C LEU A 69 9.61 1.22 -23.51
N VAL A 70 8.57 0.68 -24.13
CA VAL A 70 8.63 -0.36 -25.17
C VAL A 70 7.66 0.01 -26.31
N PRO A 71 7.89 -0.47 -27.55
CA PRO A 71 7.02 -0.11 -28.70
C PRO A 71 5.54 -0.40 -28.47
N GLU A 72 5.20 -1.50 -27.80
CA GLU A 72 3.85 -1.94 -27.49
C GLU A 72 3.08 -0.99 -26.56
N ALA A 73 3.81 -0.14 -25.83
CA ALA A 73 3.24 0.83 -24.90
C ALA A 73 2.86 2.16 -25.56
N GLU A 74 3.17 2.40 -26.84
CA GLU A 74 2.95 3.71 -27.49
C GLU A 74 1.47 4.11 -27.46
N LYS A 75 0.56 3.18 -27.73
CA LYS A 75 -0.87 3.41 -27.62
C LYS A 75 -1.28 3.89 -26.22
N THR A 76 -0.73 3.27 -25.17
CA THR A 76 -1.01 3.69 -23.79
C THR A 76 -0.41 5.06 -23.48
N ALA A 77 0.83 5.29 -23.92
CA ALA A 77 1.48 6.59 -23.74
C ALA A 77 0.71 7.73 -24.44
N GLU A 78 0.10 7.49 -25.61
CA GLU A 78 -0.78 8.45 -26.28
C GLU A 78 -2.02 8.76 -25.43
N PHE A 79 -2.71 7.76 -24.89
CA PHE A 79 -3.86 7.96 -24.01
C PHE A 79 -3.46 8.72 -22.73
N VAL A 80 -2.31 8.41 -22.15
CA VAL A 80 -1.81 9.13 -20.96
C VAL A 80 -1.52 10.61 -21.29
N ARG A 81 -0.86 10.89 -22.43
CA ARG A 81 -0.60 12.27 -22.86
C ARG A 81 -1.90 13.04 -23.07
N GLU A 82 -2.87 12.43 -23.74
CA GLU A 82 -4.17 13.06 -24.00
C GLU A 82 -4.97 13.26 -22.71
N PHE A 83 -4.97 12.27 -21.80
CA PHE A 83 -5.56 12.42 -20.47
C PHE A 83 -4.96 13.59 -19.68
N VAL A 84 -3.64 13.71 -19.66
CA VAL A 84 -2.94 14.79 -18.96
C VAL A 84 -3.24 16.14 -19.63
N ARG A 85 -3.30 16.20 -20.95
CA ARG A 85 -3.65 17.43 -21.70
C ARG A 85 -5.06 17.90 -21.34
N GLN A 86 -6.07 17.05 -21.54
CA GLN A 86 -7.47 17.38 -21.23
C GLN A 86 -7.66 17.72 -19.76
N GLY A 87 -7.09 16.91 -18.87
CA GLY A 87 -7.21 17.13 -17.43
C GLY A 87 -6.58 18.44 -16.97
N THR A 88 -5.45 18.83 -17.53
CA THR A 88 -4.81 20.12 -17.23
C THR A 88 -5.68 21.29 -17.69
N GLU A 89 -6.30 21.21 -18.86
CA GLU A 89 -7.22 22.22 -19.36
C GLU A 89 -8.48 22.34 -18.47
N ILE A 90 -9.06 21.20 -18.09
CA ILE A 90 -10.26 21.15 -17.24
C ILE A 90 -9.96 21.74 -15.85
N LEU A 91 -8.77 21.48 -15.29
CA LEU A 91 -8.38 21.93 -13.96
C LEU A 91 -7.73 23.33 -13.96
N ALA A 92 -7.57 24.00 -15.08
CA ALA A 92 -6.80 25.25 -15.18
C ALA A 92 -7.19 26.33 -14.15
N HIS A 93 -8.46 26.36 -13.72
CA HIS A 93 -8.98 27.33 -12.75
C HIS A 93 -9.20 26.76 -11.35
N GLU A 94 -8.84 25.50 -11.10
CA GLU A 94 -9.04 24.78 -9.82
C GLU A 94 -7.84 24.97 -8.88
N HIS A 95 -7.47 26.22 -8.60
CA HIS A 95 -6.35 26.49 -7.69
C HIS A 95 -6.63 26.04 -6.24
N PRO A 96 -5.64 25.47 -5.55
CA PRO A 96 -4.24 25.24 -5.97
C PRO A 96 -4.03 23.91 -6.76
N ALA A 97 -5.05 23.13 -7.04
CA ALA A 97 -4.98 21.81 -7.68
C ALA A 97 -5.25 21.92 -9.21
N ASN A 98 -4.60 22.84 -9.88
CA ASN A 98 -4.78 23.11 -11.30
C ASN A 98 -3.92 22.25 -12.25
N CYS A 99 -3.26 21.23 -11.72
CA CYS A 99 -2.48 20.24 -12.46
C CYS A 99 -2.32 18.98 -11.63
N PHE A 100 -2.00 17.88 -12.28
CA PHE A 100 -1.66 16.61 -11.64
C PHE A 100 -0.51 15.92 -12.36
N VAL A 101 0.08 14.94 -11.70
CA VAL A 101 1.12 14.06 -12.23
C VAL A 101 0.72 12.62 -12.03
N LEU A 102 1.22 11.74 -12.88
CA LEU A 102 0.96 10.30 -12.86
C LEU A 102 2.27 9.55 -12.70
N ARG A 103 2.25 8.51 -11.87
CA ARG A 103 3.40 7.64 -11.64
C ARG A 103 2.97 6.21 -11.31
N GLY A 104 3.90 5.25 -11.46
CA GLY A 104 3.67 3.87 -11.10
C GLY A 104 2.73 3.19 -12.08
N PHE A 105 2.91 3.40 -13.38
CA PHE A 105 2.15 2.69 -14.40
C PHE A 105 2.42 1.20 -14.31
N ALA A 106 1.37 0.39 -14.30
CA ALA A 106 1.46 -1.05 -14.27
C ALA A 106 0.19 -1.68 -14.84
N GLN A 107 0.28 -2.94 -15.23
CA GLN A 107 -0.88 -3.78 -15.51
C GLN A 107 -1.12 -4.71 -14.32
N LEU A 108 -2.36 -5.18 -14.16
CA LEU A 108 -2.63 -6.24 -13.20
C LEU A 108 -1.79 -7.47 -13.59
N PRO A 109 -0.87 -7.92 -12.73
CA PRO A 109 -0.02 -9.05 -13.07
C PRO A 109 -0.83 -10.35 -13.12
N ASN A 110 -0.43 -11.25 -13.99
CA ASN A 110 -0.94 -12.62 -14.02
C ASN A 110 0.01 -13.52 -13.22
N TRP A 111 0.09 -13.29 -11.91
CA TRP A 111 0.89 -14.11 -11.02
C TRP A 111 0.08 -15.31 -10.50
N PRO A 112 0.73 -16.42 -10.17
CA PRO A 112 0.07 -17.49 -9.46
C PRO A 112 -0.42 -16.98 -8.09
N THR A 113 -1.55 -17.48 -7.66
CA THR A 113 -2.14 -17.11 -6.37
C THR A 113 -1.31 -17.67 -5.22
N PHE A 114 -1.48 -17.12 -4.04
CA PHE A 114 -0.83 -17.59 -2.81
C PHE A 114 -1.14 -19.08 -2.55
N ASN A 115 -2.39 -19.50 -2.81
CA ASN A 115 -2.79 -20.90 -2.68
C ASN A 115 -2.10 -21.81 -3.71
N GLU A 116 -1.99 -21.37 -4.98
CA GLU A 116 -1.31 -22.16 -6.02
C GLU A 116 0.18 -22.35 -5.73
N VAL A 117 0.83 -21.36 -5.08
CA VAL A 117 2.25 -21.44 -4.74
C VAL A 117 2.49 -22.23 -3.45
N TRP A 118 1.68 -22.00 -2.42
CA TRP A 118 1.96 -22.48 -1.06
C TRP A 118 0.98 -23.56 -0.59
N GLY A 119 -0.12 -23.81 -1.30
CA GLY A 119 -1.12 -24.82 -0.95
C GLY A 119 -1.95 -24.50 0.28
N VAL A 120 -2.01 -23.23 0.70
CA VAL A 120 -2.73 -22.78 1.90
C VAL A 120 -3.78 -21.73 1.57
N ASN A 121 -4.88 -21.73 2.30
CA ASN A 121 -5.91 -20.69 2.21
C ASN A 121 -5.48 -19.49 3.06
N ALA A 122 -5.15 -18.41 2.40
CA ALA A 122 -4.60 -17.21 3.02
C ALA A 122 -5.64 -16.11 3.17
N VAL A 123 -5.60 -15.41 4.31
CA VAL A 123 -6.42 -14.23 4.59
C VAL A 123 -5.56 -13.05 5.02
N ALA A 124 -5.91 -11.85 4.56
CA ALA A 124 -5.30 -10.60 4.98
C ALA A 124 -6.26 -9.78 5.84
N ILE A 125 -5.76 -9.33 6.98
CA ILE A 125 -6.41 -8.42 7.92
C ILE A 125 -5.52 -7.17 7.99
N ALA A 126 -5.96 -6.08 7.38
CA ALA A 126 -5.19 -4.85 7.28
C ALA A 126 -6.12 -3.64 7.14
N GLN A 127 -5.77 -2.54 7.78
CA GLN A 127 -6.50 -1.28 7.63
C GLN A 127 -6.09 -0.54 6.36
N TYR A 128 -4.80 -0.56 6.03
CA TYR A 128 -4.24 0.27 4.97
C TYR A 128 -4.53 -0.29 3.57
N PRO A 129 -5.11 0.53 2.65
CA PRO A 129 -5.60 0.06 1.36
C PRO A 129 -4.53 -0.60 0.47
N MET A 130 -3.27 -0.15 0.53
CA MET A 130 -2.18 -0.69 -0.27
C MET A 130 -1.93 -2.18 0.06
N TYR A 131 -1.79 -2.54 1.33
CA TYR A 131 -1.57 -3.95 1.73
C TYR A 131 -2.77 -4.84 1.40
N ARG A 132 -3.98 -4.28 1.54
CA ARG A 132 -5.22 -4.94 1.10
C ARG A 132 -5.22 -5.20 -0.41
N GLY A 133 -4.71 -4.24 -1.19
CA GLY A 133 -4.56 -4.35 -2.63
C GLY A 133 -3.53 -5.41 -3.02
N VAL A 134 -2.35 -5.39 -2.40
CA VAL A 134 -1.29 -6.39 -2.63
C VAL A 134 -1.79 -7.80 -2.29
N ALA A 135 -2.44 -7.97 -1.14
CA ALA A 135 -3.02 -9.25 -0.75
C ALA A 135 -4.04 -9.78 -1.79
N LYS A 136 -4.89 -8.89 -2.34
CA LYS A 136 -5.82 -9.26 -3.43
C LYS A 136 -5.10 -9.67 -4.71
N VAL A 137 -4.03 -8.98 -5.07
CA VAL A 137 -3.24 -9.27 -6.29
C VAL A 137 -2.64 -10.68 -6.24
N VAL A 138 -2.22 -11.12 -5.05
CA VAL A 138 -1.70 -12.47 -4.85
C VAL A 138 -2.78 -13.50 -4.45
N GLY A 139 -4.06 -13.17 -4.62
CA GLY A 139 -5.17 -14.11 -4.45
C GLY A 139 -5.55 -14.43 -2.99
N MET A 140 -5.08 -13.65 -2.02
CA MET A 140 -5.54 -13.81 -0.62
C MET A 140 -7.00 -13.32 -0.48
N THR A 141 -7.75 -13.94 0.41
CA THR A 141 -9.00 -13.35 0.92
C THR A 141 -8.68 -12.09 1.72
N VAL A 142 -9.40 -10.99 1.48
CA VAL A 142 -9.18 -9.74 2.21
C VAL A 142 -10.43 -9.39 2.98
N LEU A 143 -10.35 -9.43 4.31
CA LEU A 143 -11.49 -9.08 5.17
C LEU A 143 -11.77 -7.57 5.13
N GLN A 144 -12.93 -7.15 5.63
CA GLN A 144 -13.26 -5.73 5.76
C GLN A 144 -12.19 -5.00 6.60
N ALA A 145 -11.92 -3.74 6.30
CA ALA A 145 -10.95 -2.97 7.08
C ALA A 145 -11.45 -2.79 8.51
N ALA A 146 -10.61 -3.15 9.47
CA ALA A 146 -10.84 -2.92 10.88
C ALA A 146 -10.67 -1.43 11.23
N SER A 147 -11.33 -0.98 12.29
CA SER A 147 -11.20 0.39 12.81
C SER A 147 -10.09 0.53 13.85
N SER A 148 -9.67 -0.57 14.47
CA SER A 148 -8.61 -0.62 15.50
C SER A 148 -7.80 -1.91 15.42
N MET A 149 -6.68 -1.95 16.13
CA MET A 149 -5.84 -3.16 16.26
C MET A 149 -6.57 -4.27 17.03
N GLU A 150 -7.34 -3.92 18.03
CA GLU A 150 -8.16 -4.87 18.80
C GLU A 150 -9.21 -5.54 17.90
N GLU A 151 -9.79 -4.79 16.96
CA GLU A 151 -10.72 -5.34 15.98
C GLU A 151 -9.99 -6.27 15.00
N GLU A 152 -8.77 -5.92 14.57
CA GLU A 152 -7.94 -6.80 13.72
C GLU A 152 -7.71 -8.16 14.39
N ILE A 153 -7.37 -8.17 15.68
CA ILE A 153 -7.21 -9.42 16.44
C ILE A 153 -8.54 -10.14 16.65
N SER A 154 -9.62 -9.41 16.90
CA SER A 154 -10.95 -10.04 16.97
C SER A 154 -11.38 -10.68 15.65
N MET A 155 -11.04 -10.09 14.52
CA MET A 155 -11.27 -10.65 13.19
C MET A 155 -10.40 -11.90 12.94
N LEU A 156 -9.16 -11.90 13.42
CA LEU A 156 -8.29 -13.08 13.43
C LEU A 156 -8.95 -14.23 14.19
N GLU A 157 -9.36 -13.99 15.45
CA GLU A 157 -10.02 -14.97 16.30
C GLU A 157 -11.28 -15.58 15.67
N GLN A 158 -12.15 -14.72 15.10
CA GLN A 158 -13.42 -15.14 14.47
C GLN A 158 -13.25 -15.96 13.19
N ASN A 159 -12.09 -15.91 12.58
CA ASN A 159 -11.80 -16.57 11.33
C ASN A 159 -10.71 -17.65 11.45
N TRP A 160 -10.26 -17.96 12.67
CA TRP A 160 -9.13 -18.86 12.93
C TRP A 160 -9.29 -20.23 12.25
N ASP A 161 -10.45 -20.85 12.38
CA ASP A 161 -10.72 -22.19 11.83
C ASP A 161 -11.04 -22.19 10.32
N LYS A 162 -11.01 -21.02 9.65
CA LYS A 162 -11.42 -20.90 8.24
C LYS A 162 -10.24 -20.78 7.28
N PHE A 163 -9.08 -20.43 7.78
CA PHE A 163 -7.89 -20.16 6.98
C PHE A 163 -6.66 -20.80 7.60
N ASP A 164 -5.68 -21.09 6.75
CA ASP A 164 -4.43 -21.72 7.13
C ASP A 164 -3.30 -20.69 7.36
N PHE A 165 -3.42 -19.51 6.74
CA PHE A 165 -2.43 -18.44 6.83
C PHE A 165 -3.10 -17.07 7.04
N PHE A 166 -2.60 -16.33 8.02
CA PHE A 166 -3.09 -15.00 8.38
C PHE A 166 -1.99 -13.94 8.19
N PHE A 167 -2.21 -12.99 7.31
CA PHE A 167 -1.41 -11.79 7.20
C PHE A 167 -2.11 -10.65 7.96
N VAL A 168 -1.58 -10.30 9.14
CA VAL A 168 -2.12 -9.21 9.99
C VAL A 168 -1.16 -8.03 9.92
N HIS A 169 -1.64 -6.86 9.51
CA HIS A 169 -0.79 -5.70 9.27
C HIS A 169 -1.20 -4.48 10.08
N MET A 170 -0.31 -4.02 10.94
CA MET A 170 -0.49 -2.87 11.82
C MET A 170 0.35 -1.68 11.34
N LYS A 171 -0.28 -0.68 10.71
CA LYS A 171 0.39 0.45 10.01
C LYS A 171 0.97 1.54 10.91
N LYS A 172 0.42 1.80 12.10
CA LYS A 172 0.72 3.02 12.86
C LYS A 172 2.17 3.12 13.35
N THR A 173 2.88 2.00 13.49
CA THR A 173 4.31 1.99 13.87
C THR A 173 5.17 2.72 12.85
N ASP A 174 4.87 2.55 11.56
CA ASP A 174 5.53 3.24 10.46
C ASP A 174 5.14 4.73 10.44
N SER A 175 3.85 5.04 10.49
CA SER A 175 3.36 6.43 10.44
C SER A 175 3.99 7.31 11.51
N TYR A 176 4.04 6.86 12.76
CA TYR A 176 4.70 7.63 13.83
C TYR A 176 6.23 7.70 13.68
N GLY A 177 6.82 6.71 13.01
CA GLY A 177 8.23 6.79 12.61
C GLY A 177 8.47 7.92 11.60
N GLU A 178 7.66 8.02 10.56
CA GLU A 178 7.70 9.10 9.54
C GLU A 178 7.46 10.49 10.16
N ASP A 179 6.53 10.59 11.11
CA ASP A 179 6.25 11.83 11.85
C ASP A 179 7.39 12.23 12.81
N GLY A 180 8.31 11.32 13.11
CA GLY A 180 9.36 11.50 14.11
C GLY A 180 8.84 11.48 15.55
N ASN A 181 7.64 10.93 15.76
CA ASN A 181 7.00 10.83 17.06
C ASN A 181 7.41 9.52 17.76
N PHE A 182 8.55 9.55 18.44
CA PHE A 182 9.12 8.38 19.11
C PHE A 182 8.18 7.80 20.16
N ASP A 183 7.63 8.65 21.03
CA ASP A 183 6.79 8.19 22.15
C ASP A 183 5.49 7.54 21.66
N ALA A 184 4.86 8.11 20.64
CA ALA A 184 3.68 7.50 20.03
C ALA A 184 4.02 6.17 19.35
N LYS A 185 5.20 6.06 18.72
CA LYS A 185 5.67 4.80 18.11
C LYS A 185 5.88 3.73 19.19
N VAL A 186 6.52 4.07 20.32
CA VAL A 186 6.67 3.16 21.46
C VAL A 186 5.30 2.71 21.96
N GLY A 187 4.38 3.64 22.19
CA GLY A 187 3.04 3.32 22.69
C GLY A 187 2.24 2.38 21.75
N ILE A 188 2.43 2.47 20.43
CA ILE A 188 1.81 1.51 19.49
C ILE A 188 2.48 0.13 19.59
N ILE A 189 3.79 0.06 19.72
CA ILE A 189 4.50 -1.22 19.89
C ILE A 189 4.04 -1.92 21.18
N GLU A 190 3.90 -1.18 22.29
CA GLU A 190 3.38 -1.70 23.56
C GLU A 190 1.92 -2.20 23.43
N GLN A 191 1.07 -1.50 22.65
CA GLN A 191 -0.29 -1.94 22.36
C GLN A 191 -0.30 -3.22 21.53
N VAL A 192 0.57 -3.36 20.54
CA VAL A 192 0.72 -4.61 19.76
C VAL A 192 1.19 -5.76 20.68
N ASP A 193 2.19 -5.51 21.52
CA ASP A 193 2.71 -6.49 22.48
C ASP A 193 1.62 -7.01 23.41
N ALA A 194 0.76 -6.12 23.90
CA ALA A 194 -0.38 -6.48 24.75
C ALA A 194 -1.42 -7.37 24.06
N LEU A 195 -1.46 -7.41 22.74
CA LEU A 195 -2.36 -8.26 21.96
C LEU A 195 -1.75 -9.62 21.61
N VAL A 196 -0.43 -9.79 21.70
CA VAL A 196 0.26 -11.06 21.39
C VAL A 196 -0.27 -12.25 22.20
N PRO A 197 -0.57 -12.13 23.52
CA PRO A 197 -1.16 -13.24 24.28
C PRO A 197 -2.48 -13.77 23.70
N ARG A 198 -3.31 -12.93 23.08
CA ARG A 198 -4.54 -13.36 22.40
C ARG A 198 -4.23 -14.21 21.17
N ILE A 199 -3.19 -13.85 20.42
CA ILE A 199 -2.74 -14.63 19.25
C ILE A 199 -2.19 -15.98 19.72
N LEU A 200 -1.37 -15.99 20.77
CA LEU A 200 -0.81 -17.24 21.34
C LEU A 200 -1.88 -18.16 21.89
N ALA A 201 -2.98 -17.61 22.43
CA ALA A 201 -4.11 -18.40 22.93
C ALA A 201 -4.84 -19.20 21.83
N LEU A 202 -4.67 -18.82 20.56
CA LEU A 202 -5.16 -19.57 19.40
C LEU A 202 -4.28 -20.77 19.05
N ASN A 203 -3.15 -20.94 19.75
CA ASN A 203 -2.20 -22.03 19.58
C ASN A 203 -1.71 -22.18 18.12
N PRO A 204 -1.10 -21.14 17.51
CA PRO A 204 -0.58 -21.24 16.15
C PRO A 204 0.57 -22.24 16.05
N ASP A 205 0.62 -23.03 14.99
CA ASP A 205 1.77 -23.87 14.66
C ASP A 205 3.02 -23.04 14.38
N VAL A 206 2.84 -21.87 13.76
CA VAL A 206 3.89 -20.90 13.47
C VAL A 206 3.39 -19.48 13.72
N LEU A 207 4.13 -18.69 14.49
CA LEU A 207 3.92 -17.24 14.63
C LEU A 207 5.19 -16.50 14.18
N ILE A 208 5.03 -15.56 13.26
CA ILE A 208 6.10 -14.66 12.84
C ILE A 208 5.69 -13.22 13.17
N ILE A 209 6.56 -12.51 13.89
CA ILE A 209 6.41 -11.06 14.13
C ILE A 209 7.61 -10.37 13.49
N THR A 210 7.35 -9.43 12.59
CA THR A 210 8.39 -8.70 11.86
C THR A 210 7.86 -7.37 11.32
N GLY A 211 8.69 -6.61 10.61
CA GLY A 211 8.29 -5.45 9.81
C GLY A 211 8.68 -5.65 8.34
N ASP A 212 8.05 -4.92 7.45
CA ASP A 212 8.39 -4.86 6.02
C ASP A 212 9.64 -3.99 5.78
N HIS A 213 9.85 -2.96 6.60
CA HIS A 213 11.03 -2.10 6.61
C HIS A 213 11.18 -1.38 7.95
N SER A 214 12.35 -0.81 8.18
CA SER A 214 12.61 0.07 9.32
C SER A 214 12.21 1.52 9.02
N THR A 215 11.54 2.17 9.96
CA THR A 215 11.19 3.60 9.90
C THR A 215 11.57 4.28 11.23
N PRO A 216 12.87 4.57 11.45
CA PRO A 216 13.32 5.18 12.70
C PRO A 216 12.76 6.59 12.89
N ALA A 217 12.13 6.86 14.02
CA ALA A 217 11.55 8.17 14.32
C ALA A 217 12.59 9.31 14.25
N LYS A 218 13.86 9.02 14.57
CA LYS A 218 14.96 9.99 14.44
C LYS A 218 15.24 10.41 13.00
N LEU A 219 15.05 9.50 12.03
CA LEU A 219 15.29 9.76 10.61
C LEU A 219 14.04 10.33 9.90
N ARG A 220 12.85 10.10 10.45
CA ARG A 220 11.57 10.50 9.84
C ARG A 220 11.39 10.00 8.41
N SER A 221 11.94 8.82 8.12
CA SER A 221 11.90 8.18 6.80
C SER A 221 12.25 6.72 6.93
N HIS A 222 11.94 5.97 5.88
CA HIS A 222 12.40 4.59 5.76
C HIS A 222 13.94 4.52 5.75
N SER A 223 14.46 3.43 6.23
CA SER A 223 15.90 3.20 6.27
C SER A 223 16.25 1.78 5.86
N TRP A 224 17.51 1.57 5.51
CA TRP A 224 18.08 0.29 5.09
C TRP A 224 18.38 -0.69 6.22
N HIS A 225 18.14 -0.30 7.47
CA HIS A 225 18.42 -1.16 8.63
C HIS A 225 17.58 -2.44 8.54
N PRO A 226 18.16 -3.60 8.85
CA PRO A 226 17.40 -4.83 8.98
C PRO A 226 16.28 -4.70 10.00
N VAL A 227 15.17 -5.37 9.75
CA VAL A 227 14.06 -5.47 10.69
C VAL A 227 14.29 -6.67 11.61
N PRO A 228 13.86 -6.60 12.88
CA PRO A 228 13.87 -7.76 13.76
C PRO A 228 12.83 -8.78 13.29
N VAL A 229 13.16 -10.06 13.44
CA VAL A 229 12.25 -11.18 13.14
C VAL A 229 12.15 -12.06 14.37
N LEU A 230 10.92 -12.32 14.84
CA LEU A 230 10.62 -13.34 15.81
C LEU A 230 9.91 -14.47 15.08
N LEU A 231 10.42 -15.68 15.25
CA LEU A 231 9.80 -16.91 14.79
C LEU A 231 9.51 -17.80 15.99
N TYR A 232 8.26 -18.17 16.17
CA TYR A 232 7.83 -19.15 17.15
C TYR A 232 7.19 -20.35 16.45
N SER A 233 7.64 -21.52 16.80
CA SER A 233 7.03 -22.81 16.44
C SER A 233 7.47 -23.86 17.45
N PRO A 234 6.64 -24.89 17.76
CA PRO A 234 7.05 -26.03 18.56
C PRO A 234 8.29 -26.78 18.01
N ASP A 235 8.51 -26.69 16.70
CA ASP A 235 9.60 -27.37 16.01
C ASP A 235 10.88 -26.53 15.87
N CYS A 236 10.85 -25.25 16.29
CA CYS A 236 12.01 -24.38 16.26
C CYS A 236 12.91 -24.57 17.47
N LEU A 237 14.23 -24.60 17.26
CA LEU A 237 15.19 -24.52 18.34
C LEU A 237 15.36 -23.05 18.74
N PRO A 238 15.27 -22.71 20.04
CA PRO A 238 15.48 -21.36 20.50
C PRO A 238 16.96 -20.93 20.35
N ASP A 239 17.21 -19.72 19.90
CA ASP A 239 18.55 -19.14 19.75
C ASP A 239 19.13 -18.56 21.07
N GLY A 240 18.34 -18.55 22.14
CA GLY A 240 18.72 -18.01 23.44
C GLY A 240 18.51 -16.50 23.57
N ILE A 241 18.01 -15.80 22.55
CA ILE A 241 17.66 -14.39 22.62
C ILE A 241 16.36 -14.20 23.43
N THR A 242 16.38 -13.29 24.40
CA THR A 242 15.26 -13.10 25.35
C THR A 242 14.53 -11.77 25.16
N SER A 243 14.93 -10.97 24.18
CA SER A 243 14.29 -9.68 23.88
C SER A 243 14.12 -9.47 22.39
N PHE A 244 12.98 -8.88 21.99
CA PHE A 244 12.67 -8.59 20.58
C PHE A 244 13.09 -7.15 20.25
N GLY A 245 14.03 -6.99 19.33
CA GLY A 245 14.52 -5.70 18.85
C GLY A 245 15.75 -5.86 17.98
N GLU A 246 16.10 -4.83 17.21
CA GLU A 246 17.14 -4.89 16.17
C GLU A 246 18.50 -5.33 16.71
N ARG A 247 18.88 -4.85 17.90
CA ARG A 247 20.17 -5.22 18.50
C ARG A 247 20.23 -6.64 18.99
N ALA A 248 19.16 -7.10 19.61
CA ALA A 248 19.08 -8.47 20.11
C ALA A 248 19.02 -9.47 18.96
N CYS A 249 18.11 -9.26 18.01
CA CYS A 249 17.92 -10.14 16.84
C CYS A 249 19.12 -10.15 15.88
N ALA A 250 20.06 -9.20 15.99
CA ALA A 250 21.31 -9.26 15.23
C ALA A 250 22.30 -10.34 15.73
N HIS A 251 22.02 -10.99 16.84
CA HIS A 251 22.84 -12.03 17.48
C HIS A 251 22.13 -13.39 17.54
N GLY A 252 20.90 -13.50 16.99
CA GLY A 252 20.11 -14.71 16.91
C GLY A 252 20.37 -15.51 15.65
#